data_509278b19d21b5aac6d0276e50f4f566
#
_entry.id   509278b19d21b5aac6d0276e50f4f566
#
_cell.length_a   1.000
_cell.length_b   1.000
_cell.length_c   1.000
_cell.angle_alpha   90.00
_cell.angle_beta   90.00
_cell.angle_gamma   90.00
#
_symmetry.space_group_name_H-M   'P 1'
#
loop_
_entity.id
_entity.type
_entity.pdbx_description
1 polymer ?
#
loop_
_entity_poly.entity_id
_entity_poly.type
_entity_poly.pdbx_seq_one_letter_code
_entity_poly.pdbx_strand_id
1 'polypeptide(L)'
;MRTRFYNARVLTMKDFDIFLGEVWVEDNKIIYVGKVKDSSFCFDREIDVQKNLIMPGFINAHTHSGMTFLRSIADDMPLQQWLNEKVFPIETKLSEEDIYYFFKLAILEYLTSGITANFDMYLNPEAIVKASLDMKYRTVLCGAVNDFCLSVEDVERCFNEYNKENSLISYVLGFSHEYTNSKEKIQQVAALSHKYKAPVYTHLSETEYEVNTCKEKTGLSPVEYLCDLGVYDYGGGAFHCVHMSEHDLDLFKEKHLNIVTNPASNLKLASGIAPIQAMLQRKINICLGTDGPASNNCLDMFREMFLVTGLAKYKNCDASAVDAYEVLKMATVNGAKALNLNCGVLEAGKSADLIILDLHQPNMQPIHNIAKNIVYSGSKSNVKCTMVNGKILYEDGHFHVGFEIEALYDEVQKRVERLMR
;
A
#
# COMPACT_ATOMS: atom_id res chain seq x y z
N MET A 1 23.70 5.05 13.92
CA MET A 1 24.36 5.59 12.71
C MET A 1 23.67 6.88 12.32
N ARG A 2 24.48 7.95 12.09
CA ARG A 2 23.97 9.28 11.71
C ARG A 2 24.22 9.53 10.24
N THR A 3 23.14 9.77 9.48
CA THR A 3 23.22 10.08 8.06
C THR A 3 22.70 11.49 7.80
N ARG A 4 23.46 12.27 7.03
CA ARG A 4 23.06 13.59 6.53
C ARG A 4 22.77 13.52 5.04
N PHE A 5 21.57 13.92 4.66
CA PHE A 5 21.21 14.20 3.27
C PHE A 5 21.24 15.71 3.09
N TYR A 6 22.16 16.21 2.26
CA TYR A 6 22.35 17.64 2.05
C TYR A 6 22.19 18.03 0.58
N ASN A 7 22.14 19.33 0.30
CA ASN A 7 21.95 19.86 -1.04
C ASN A 7 20.70 19.26 -1.72
N ALA A 8 19.61 19.14 -0.96
CA ALA A 8 18.36 18.52 -1.39
C ALA A 8 17.26 19.55 -1.63
N ARG A 9 16.39 19.32 -2.60
CA ARG A 9 15.04 19.86 -2.57
C ARG A 9 14.22 19.00 -1.64
N VAL A 10 13.61 19.59 -0.63
CA VAL A 10 12.87 18.87 0.41
C VAL A 10 11.38 19.14 0.27
N LEU A 11 10.60 18.07 0.06
CA LEU A 11 9.15 18.08 0.15
C LEU A 11 8.75 17.31 1.41
N THR A 12 8.28 18.03 2.43
CA THR A 12 7.98 17.40 3.74
C THR A 12 6.68 16.62 3.75
N MET A 13 5.76 16.90 2.86
CA MET A 13 4.36 16.45 2.85
C MET A 13 3.52 16.94 4.05
N LYS A 14 4.05 17.84 4.90
CA LYS A 14 3.24 18.62 5.87
C LYS A 14 2.45 19.72 5.15
N ASP A 15 3.09 20.29 4.17
CA ASP A 15 2.60 21.21 3.15
C ASP A 15 3.24 20.84 1.81
N PHE A 16 3.03 21.66 0.78
CA PHE A 16 3.58 21.43 -0.55
C PHE A 16 4.71 22.41 -0.91
N ASP A 17 5.22 23.15 0.07
CA ASP A 17 6.39 24.01 -0.12
C ASP A 17 7.66 23.17 -0.25
N ILE A 18 8.36 23.38 -1.37
CA ILE A 18 9.63 22.71 -1.64
C ILE A 18 10.75 23.73 -1.43
N PHE A 19 11.67 23.41 -0.51
CA PHE A 19 12.80 24.27 -0.20
C PHE A 19 14.13 23.54 -0.39
N LEU A 20 15.22 24.30 -0.59
CA LEU A 20 16.56 23.75 -0.55
C LEU A 20 16.99 23.58 0.92
N GLY A 21 17.43 22.39 1.27
CA GLY A 21 17.73 22.06 2.66
C GLY A 21 18.37 20.71 2.86
N GLU A 22 18.18 20.20 4.05
CA GLU A 22 18.81 19.00 4.57
C GLU A 22 17.81 18.15 5.36
N VAL A 23 18.06 16.84 5.37
CA VAL A 23 17.39 15.87 6.25
C VAL A 23 18.47 15.07 6.97
N TRP A 24 18.40 15.04 8.30
CA TRP A 24 19.33 14.27 9.13
C TRP A 24 18.59 13.11 9.79
N VAL A 25 19.21 11.96 9.74
CA VAL A 25 18.68 10.71 10.30
C VAL A 25 19.65 10.19 11.35
N GLU A 26 19.14 9.78 12.50
CA GLU A 26 19.89 9.04 13.51
C GLU A 26 19.17 7.70 13.74
N ASP A 27 19.88 6.61 13.50
CA ASP A 27 19.38 5.25 13.53
C ASP A 27 18.12 5.08 12.66
N ASN A 28 16.94 5.00 13.26
CA ASN A 28 15.68 4.82 12.53
C ASN A 28 14.78 6.08 12.55
N LYS A 29 15.29 7.22 13.05
CA LYS A 29 14.50 8.43 13.21
C LYS A 29 15.07 9.59 12.41
N ILE A 30 14.18 10.42 11.89
CA ILE A 30 14.52 11.75 11.42
C ILE A 30 14.76 12.63 12.64
N ILE A 31 15.93 13.30 12.71
CA ILE A 31 16.29 14.20 13.81
C ILE A 31 16.27 15.66 13.40
N TYR A 32 16.37 15.95 12.09
CA TYR A 32 16.31 17.32 11.56
C TYR A 32 15.77 17.34 10.15
N VAL A 33 14.94 18.33 9.85
CA VAL A 33 14.50 18.70 8.50
C VAL A 33 14.46 20.21 8.44
N GLY A 34 15.19 20.82 7.52
CA GLY A 34 15.22 22.27 7.40
C GLY A 34 16.27 22.80 6.42
N LYS A 35 16.43 24.13 6.42
CA LYS A 35 17.50 24.79 5.66
C LYS A 35 18.84 24.40 6.23
N VAL A 36 19.91 24.62 5.42
CA VAL A 36 21.29 24.35 5.85
C VAL A 36 21.55 24.97 7.22
N LYS A 37 22.10 24.17 8.11
CA LYS A 37 22.42 24.58 9.48
C LYS A 37 23.87 24.23 9.79
N ASP A 38 24.66 25.22 10.21
CA ASP A 38 25.95 24.95 10.80
C ASP A 38 25.76 24.15 12.10
N SER A 39 26.37 22.98 12.16
CA SER A 39 26.26 22.10 13.30
C SER A 39 27.62 21.53 13.67
N SER A 40 27.84 21.36 14.96
CA SER A 40 28.95 20.58 15.51
C SER A 40 28.68 19.07 15.47
N PHE A 41 27.61 18.64 14.82
CA PHE A 41 27.26 17.24 14.66
C PHE A 41 28.26 16.52 13.75
N CYS A 42 28.77 15.39 14.21
CA CYS A 42 29.54 14.46 13.38
C CYS A 42 28.58 13.44 12.75
N PHE A 43 28.65 13.29 11.44
CA PHE A 43 27.87 12.30 10.69
C PHE A 43 28.76 11.12 10.30
N ASP A 44 28.21 9.91 10.39
CA ASP A 44 28.88 8.69 9.95
C ASP A 44 28.83 8.57 8.41
N ARG A 45 27.79 9.14 7.80
CA ARG A 45 27.58 9.19 6.36
C ARG A 45 26.98 10.52 5.94
N GLU A 46 27.56 11.12 4.89
CA GLU A 46 27.00 12.31 4.24
C GLU A 46 26.70 12.01 2.77
N ILE A 47 25.49 12.33 2.33
CA ILE A 47 24.97 12.07 0.98
C ILE A 47 24.61 13.40 0.34
N ASP A 48 25.30 13.77 -0.74
CA ASP A 48 24.93 14.88 -1.60
C ASP A 48 23.74 14.47 -2.50
N VAL A 49 22.58 15.05 -2.23
CA VAL A 49 21.36 14.76 -3.01
C VAL A 49 21.37 15.46 -4.37
N GLN A 50 22.36 16.34 -4.64
CA GLN A 50 22.58 16.99 -5.93
C GLN A 50 21.34 17.75 -6.46
N LYS A 51 20.64 18.46 -5.56
CA LYS A 51 19.40 19.18 -5.83
C LYS A 51 18.25 18.28 -6.37
N ASN A 52 18.34 16.98 -6.23
CA ASN A 52 17.24 16.07 -6.42
C ASN A 52 16.21 16.23 -5.29
N LEU A 53 15.05 15.59 -5.44
CA LEU A 53 13.99 15.67 -4.44
C LEU A 53 14.17 14.60 -3.37
N ILE A 54 14.10 14.99 -2.10
CA ILE A 54 13.88 14.09 -0.98
C ILE A 54 12.47 14.30 -0.44
N MET A 55 11.73 13.20 -0.26
CA MET A 55 10.36 13.21 0.25
C MET A 55 10.07 11.94 1.06
N PRO A 56 8.96 11.86 1.81
CA PRO A 56 8.54 10.60 2.42
C PRO A 56 8.39 9.52 1.35
N GLY A 57 8.69 8.27 1.73
CA GLY A 57 8.43 7.13 0.87
C GLY A 57 6.93 6.91 0.64
N PHE A 58 6.59 6.29 -0.47
CA PHE A 58 5.21 5.91 -0.77
C PHE A 58 4.75 4.77 0.14
N ILE A 59 3.46 4.74 0.41
CA ILE A 59 2.79 3.69 1.19
C ILE A 59 1.79 2.98 0.27
N ASN A 60 2.05 1.72 0.00
CA ASN A 60 1.13 0.85 -0.72
C ASN A 60 0.07 0.33 0.27
N ALA A 61 -1.09 0.99 0.29
CA ALA A 61 -2.10 0.77 1.31
C ALA A 61 -3.00 -0.45 1.06
N HIS A 62 -2.76 -1.24 0.02
CA HIS A 62 -3.38 -2.54 -0.22
C HIS A 62 -2.61 -3.34 -1.28
N THR A 63 -2.32 -4.59 -0.95
CA THR A 63 -1.67 -5.53 -1.87
C THR A 63 -1.83 -6.98 -1.43
N HIS A 64 -1.50 -7.91 -2.35
CA HIS A 64 -1.34 -9.35 -2.14
C HIS A 64 0.05 -9.77 -2.63
N SER A 65 1.09 -9.37 -1.91
CA SER A 65 2.49 -9.47 -2.36
C SER A 65 2.92 -10.89 -2.72
N GLY A 66 2.41 -11.89 -2.01
CA GLY A 66 2.70 -13.29 -2.29
C GLY A 66 2.30 -13.77 -3.69
N MET A 67 1.42 -13.02 -4.39
CA MET A 67 0.93 -13.36 -5.74
C MET A 67 1.91 -13.05 -6.88
N THR A 68 3.17 -12.68 -6.62
CA THR A 68 4.15 -12.41 -7.70
C THR A 68 4.32 -13.57 -8.68
N PHE A 69 4.09 -14.80 -8.25
CA PHE A 69 4.14 -16.01 -9.10
C PHE A 69 3.03 -16.07 -10.16
N LEU A 70 1.93 -15.35 -9.98
CA LEU A 70 0.79 -15.31 -10.91
C LEU A 70 0.92 -14.21 -11.98
N ARG A 71 1.95 -13.39 -11.91
CA ARG A 71 2.18 -12.33 -12.90
C ARG A 71 2.24 -12.93 -14.31
N SER A 72 1.40 -12.42 -15.22
CA SER A 72 1.29 -12.83 -16.62
C SER A 72 0.75 -14.26 -16.88
N ILE A 73 0.20 -14.92 -15.85
CA ILE A 73 -0.35 -16.28 -16.02
C ILE A 73 -1.86 -16.25 -16.30
N ALA A 74 -2.54 -15.25 -15.81
CA ALA A 74 -4.00 -15.19 -15.80
C ALA A 74 -4.52 -13.86 -16.33
N ASP A 75 -3.81 -13.24 -17.25
CA ASP A 75 -4.24 -12.00 -17.89
C ASP A 75 -5.40 -12.24 -18.87
N ASP A 76 -6.15 -11.17 -19.18
CA ASP A 76 -7.24 -11.17 -20.18
C ASP A 76 -8.40 -12.14 -19.86
N MET A 77 -8.74 -12.30 -18.57
CA MET A 77 -9.83 -13.15 -18.09
C MET A 77 -10.80 -12.37 -17.20
N PRO A 78 -12.14 -12.67 -17.27
CA PRO A 78 -13.10 -12.14 -16.31
C PRO A 78 -12.77 -12.56 -14.87
N LEU A 79 -13.00 -11.67 -13.88
CA LEU A 79 -12.60 -11.85 -12.47
C LEU A 79 -13.01 -13.20 -11.89
N GLN A 80 -14.26 -13.62 -12.04
CA GLN A 80 -14.76 -14.89 -11.47
C GLN A 80 -14.10 -16.12 -12.11
N GLN A 81 -13.89 -16.08 -13.42
CA GLN A 81 -13.19 -17.14 -14.14
C GLN A 81 -11.71 -17.17 -13.73
N TRP A 82 -11.08 -16.01 -13.63
CA TRP A 82 -9.70 -15.82 -13.18
C TRP A 82 -9.47 -16.42 -11.78
N LEU A 83 -10.32 -16.09 -10.80
CA LEU A 83 -10.24 -16.62 -9.45
C LEU A 83 -10.37 -18.15 -9.43
N ASN A 84 -11.42 -18.69 -10.06
CA ASN A 84 -11.79 -20.10 -9.93
C ASN A 84 -10.92 -21.04 -10.77
N GLU A 85 -10.45 -20.61 -11.95
CA GLU A 85 -9.70 -21.48 -12.87
C GLU A 85 -8.18 -21.32 -12.74
N LYS A 86 -7.69 -20.18 -12.25
CA LYS A 86 -6.25 -19.88 -12.19
C LYS A 86 -5.75 -19.64 -10.78
N VAL A 87 -6.34 -18.72 -10.03
CA VAL A 87 -5.78 -18.30 -8.72
C VAL A 87 -5.93 -19.41 -7.69
N PHE A 88 -7.15 -19.75 -7.33
CA PHE A 88 -7.40 -20.71 -6.25
C PHE A 88 -6.77 -22.10 -6.48
N PRO A 89 -6.82 -22.71 -7.68
CA PRO A 89 -6.20 -24.01 -7.90
C PRO A 89 -4.67 -24.01 -7.72
N ILE A 90 -3.99 -22.87 -7.97
CA ILE A 90 -2.56 -22.78 -7.78
C ILE A 90 -2.22 -22.42 -6.35
N GLU A 91 -2.99 -21.54 -5.72
CA GLU A 91 -2.78 -21.15 -4.31
C GLU A 91 -2.88 -22.32 -3.33
N THR A 92 -3.72 -23.32 -3.62
CA THR A 92 -3.81 -24.55 -2.80
C THR A 92 -2.52 -25.39 -2.78
N LYS A 93 -1.60 -25.16 -3.74
CA LYS A 93 -0.31 -25.87 -3.84
C LYS A 93 0.85 -25.10 -3.17
N LEU A 94 0.61 -23.87 -2.68
CA LEU A 94 1.62 -23.03 -2.08
C LEU A 94 2.08 -23.58 -0.72
N SER A 95 3.39 -23.61 -0.52
CA SER A 95 4.02 -23.78 0.79
C SER A 95 4.35 -22.41 1.41
N GLU A 96 4.62 -22.39 2.72
CA GLU A 96 5.13 -21.21 3.41
C GLU A 96 6.42 -20.68 2.77
N GLU A 97 7.30 -21.59 2.34
CA GLU A 97 8.56 -21.23 1.71
C GLU A 97 8.34 -20.56 0.34
N ASP A 98 7.32 -20.95 -0.42
CA ASP A 98 6.96 -20.30 -1.68
C ASP A 98 6.56 -18.84 -1.42
N ILE A 99 5.67 -18.62 -0.46
CA ILE A 99 5.20 -17.28 -0.08
C ILE A 99 6.36 -16.42 0.40
N TYR A 100 7.28 -16.96 1.20
CA TYR A 100 8.49 -16.27 1.63
C TYR A 100 9.31 -15.73 0.45
N TYR A 101 9.57 -16.54 -0.58
CA TYR A 101 10.36 -16.12 -1.74
C TYR A 101 9.59 -15.17 -2.66
N PHE A 102 8.31 -15.43 -2.89
CA PHE A 102 7.46 -14.56 -3.71
C PHE A 102 7.27 -13.18 -3.06
N PHE A 103 7.14 -13.15 -1.75
CA PHE A 103 7.06 -11.89 -1.01
C PHE A 103 8.37 -11.09 -1.07
N LYS A 104 9.53 -11.76 -0.98
CA LYS A 104 10.83 -11.10 -1.16
C LYS A 104 10.96 -10.47 -2.55
N LEU A 105 10.46 -11.14 -3.59
CA LEU A 105 10.43 -10.57 -4.95
C LEU A 105 9.57 -9.30 -5.00
N ALA A 106 8.41 -9.30 -4.34
CA ALA A 106 7.56 -8.10 -4.25
C ALA A 106 8.29 -6.94 -3.55
N ILE A 107 9.00 -7.20 -2.46
CA ILE A 107 9.78 -6.17 -1.76
C ILE A 107 10.82 -5.53 -2.69
N LEU A 108 11.53 -6.29 -3.52
CA LEU A 108 12.46 -5.71 -4.50
C LEU A 108 11.75 -4.72 -5.43
N GLU A 109 10.56 -5.07 -5.91
CA GLU A 109 9.79 -4.17 -6.77
C GLU A 109 9.29 -2.93 -6.01
N TYR A 110 8.87 -3.08 -4.75
CA TYR A 110 8.52 -1.95 -3.88
C TYR A 110 9.69 -0.98 -3.73
N LEU A 111 10.87 -1.48 -3.45
CA LEU A 111 12.06 -0.64 -3.26
C LEU A 111 12.40 0.16 -4.52
N THR A 112 12.28 -0.42 -5.72
CA THR A 112 12.52 0.28 -6.98
C THR A 112 11.39 1.26 -7.34
N SER A 113 10.22 1.12 -6.74
CA SER A 113 9.07 2.02 -6.92
C SER A 113 8.97 3.10 -5.82
N GLY A 114 9.92 3.14 -4.88
CA GLY A 114 9.91 4.10 -3.78
C GLY A 114 8.87 3.82 -2.70
N ILE A 115 8.35 2.60 -2.63
CA ILE A 115 7.38 2.17 -1.61
C ILE A 115 8.16 1.70 -0.38
N THR A 116 7.93 2.36 0.76
CA THR A 116 8.62 2.11 2.03
C THR A 116 7.80 1.31 3.04
N ALA A 117 6.52 1.15 2.78
CA ALA A 117 5.60 0.33 3.57
C ALA A 117 4.48 -0.23 2.69
N ASN A 118 4.05 -1.46 2.98
CA ASN A 118 2.88 -2.06 2.34
C ASN A 118 1.85 -2.52 3.38
N PHE A 119 0.59 -2.61 2.95
CA PHE A 119 -0.52 -3.22 3.69
C PHE A 119 -0.96 -4.47 2.96
N ASP A 120 -0.57 -5.62 3.49
CA ASP A 120 -0.64 -6.91 2.82
C ASP A 120 -1.74 -7.80 3.39
N MET A 121 -2.63 -8.25 2.54
CA MET A 121 -3.66 -9.24 2.87
C MET A 121 -3.37 -10.52 2.11
N TYR A 122 -2.68 -11.49 2.74
CA TYR A 122 -2.36 -12.76 2.08
C TYR A 122 -2.27 -13.93 3.03
N LEU A 123 -2.04 -15.12 2.47
CA LEU A 123 -1.91 -16.39 3.18
C LEU A 123 -0.58 -16.46 3.95
N ASN A 124 -0.51 -17.33 4.98
CA ASN A 124 0.69 -17.64 5.77
C ASN A 124 1.41 -16.37 6.28
N PRO A 125 0.83 -15.65 7.22
CA PRO A 125 1.39 -14.43 7.78
C PRO A 125 2.80 -14.61 8.35
N GLU A 126 3.14 -15.79 8.87
CA GLU A 126 4.47 -16.14 9.40
C GLU A 126 5.56 -16.04 8.32
N ALA A 127 5.29 -16.54 7.11
CA ALA A 127 6.22 -16.45 5.98
C ALA A 127 6.44 -14.99 5.54
N ILE A 128 5.38 -14.19 5.54
CA ILE A 128 5.42 -12.76 5.22
C ILE A 128 6.23 -11.99 6.27
N VAL A 129 5.98 -12.24 7.54
CA VAL A 129 6.73 -11.64 8.66
C VAL A 129 8.21 -11.96 8.54
N LYS A 130 8.55 -13.23 8.32
CA LYS A 130 9.94 -13.68 8.16
C LYS A 130 10.62 -12.95 6.99
N ALA A 131 9.99 -12.91 5.81
CA ALA A 131 10.53 -12.23 4.64
C ALA A 131 10.75 -10.73 4.88
N SER A 132 9.78 -10.06 5.51
CA SER A 132 9.87 -8.64 5.84
C SER A 132 11.01 -8.33 6.79
N LEU A 133 11.17 -9.13 7.86
CA LEU A 133 12.25 -8.96 8.84
C LEU A 133 13.62 -9.23 8.25
N ASP A 134 13.78 -10.30 7.45
CA ASP A 134 15.02 -10.64 6.76
C ASP A 134 15.45 -9.52 5.81
N MET A 135 14.50 -8.89 5.12
CA MET A 135 14.74 -7.75 4.22
C MET A 135 14.72 -6.39 4.91
N LYS A 136 14.44 -6.33 6.22
CA LYS A 136 14.33 -5.10 7.01
C LYS A 136 13.29 -4.12 6.43
N TYR A 137 12.22 -4.65 5.86
CA TYR A 137 11.16 -3.92 5.20
C TYR A 137 9.94 -3.75 6.12
N ARG A 138 9.20 -2.65 5.97
CA ARG A 138 8.00 -2.37 6.77
C ARG A 138 6.77 -2.97 6.14
N THR A 139 6.09 -3.87 6.86
CA THR A 139 4.85 -4.51 6.43
C THR A 139 3.78 -4.39 7.51
N VAL A 140 2.62 -3.91 7.12
CA VAL A 140 1.38 -4.05 7.89
C VAL A 140 0.63 -5.24 7.30
N LEU A 141 0.31 -6.23 8.13
CA LEU A 141 -0.50 -7.37 7.70
C LEU A 141 -1.97 -7.10 7.95
N CYS A 142 -2.83 -7.61 7.08
CA CYS A 142 -4.28 -7.60 7.24
C CYS A 142 -4.81 -9.01 7.41
N GLY A 143 -5.73 -9.21 8.34
CA GLY A 143 -6.45 -10.47 8.44
C GLY A 143 -7.19 -10.78 7.14
N ALA A 144 -7.09 -12.02 6.68
CA ALA A 144 -7.72 -12.51 5.44
C ALA A 144 -8.69 -13.66 5.72
N VAL A 145 -9.49 -13.53 6.78
CA VAL A 145 -10.51 -14.55 7.11
C VAL A 145 -11.41 -14.81 5.91
N ASN A 146 -11.59 -16.07 5.59
CA ASN A 146 -12.62 -16.54 4.66
C ASN A 146 -13.05 -17.96 5.03
N ASP A 147 -14.07 -18.48 4.35
CA ASP A 147 -14.61 -19.81 4.69
C ASP A 147 -13.68 -20.97 4.33
N PHE A 148 -12.56 -20.69 3.65
CA PHE A 148 -11.69 -21.72 3.07
C PHE A 148 -10.29 -21.80 3.67
N CYS A 149 -9.70 -20.68 4.15
CA CYS A 149 -8.27 -20.61 4.44
C CYS A 149 -7.93 -20.23 5.89
N LEU A 150 -8.24 -18.99 6.32
CA LEU A 150 -7.84 -18.45 7.61
C LEU A 150 -9.02 -18.43 8.58
N SER A 151 -8.78 -18.91 9.79
CA SER A 151 -9.76 -18.85 10.88
C SER A 151 -9.73 -17.50 11.61
N VAL A 152 -10.77 -17.20 12.36
CA VAL A 152 -10.83 -16.01 13.21
C VAL A 152 -9.82 -16.11 14.36
N GLU A 153 -9.59 -17.31 14.85
CA GLU A 153 -8.60 -17.62 15.89
C GLU A 153 -7.17 -17.34 15.42
N ASP A 154 -6.83 -17.64 14.14
CA ASP A 154 -5.53 -17.31 13.57
C ASP A 154 -5.34 -15.80 13.48
N VAL A 155 -6.37 -15.07 13.06
CA VAL A 155 -6.33 -13.60 13.00
C VAL A 155 -6.14 -13.00 14.40
N GLU A 156 -6.84 -13.51 15.41
CA GLU A 156 -6.66 -13.07 16.79
C GLU A 156 -5.25 -13.37 17.32
N ARG A 157 -4.71 -14.56 17.05
CA ARG A 157 -3.34 -14.93 17.39
C ARG A 157 -2.32 -13.98 16.76
N CYS A 158 -2.41 -13.77 15.45
CA CYS A 158 -1.51 -12.86 14.72
C CYS A 158 -1.63 -11.42 15.21
N PHE A 159 -2.83 -10.94 15.49
CA PHE A 159 -3.05 -9.61 16.05
C PHE A 159 -2.32 -9.40 17.38
N ASN A 160 -2.38 -10.39 18.27
CA ASN A 160 -1.69 -10.33 19.58
C ASN A 160 -0.17 -10.52 19.46
N GLU A 161 0.30 -11.30 18.48
CA GLU A 161 1.71 -11.60 18.31
C GLU A 161 2.50 -10.48 17.62
N TYR A 162 1.94 -9.86 16.58
CA TYR A 162 2.70 -8.97 15.71
C TYR A 162 2.57 -7.48 16.04
N ASN A 163 1.65 -7.08 16.90
CA ASN A 163 1.48 -5.68 17.34
C ASN A 163 2.39 -5.34 18.53
N LYS A 164 3.71 -5.42 18.32
CA LYS A 164 4.73 -5.07 19.33
C LYS A 164 5.30 -3.68 19.07
N GLU A 165 5.66 -2.96 20.13
CA GLU A 165 6.29 -1.66 20.02
C GLU A 165 7.59 -1.71 19.20
N ASN A 166 7.82 -0.66 18.41
CA ASN A 166 9.00 -0.47 17.56
C ASN A 166 9.27 -1.59 16.53
N SER A 167 8.27 -2.39 16.19
CA SER A 167 8.38 -3.40 15.14
C SER A 167 8.28 -2.78 13.74
N LEU A 168 8.91 -3.45 12.75
CA LEU A 168 8.65 -3.23 11.33
C LEU A 168 7.34 -3.86 10.90
N ILE A 169 6.78 -4.73 11.74
CA ILE A 169 5.58 -5.49 11.48
C ILE A 169 4.46 -5.00 12.39
N SER A 170 3.28 -4.87 11.82
CA SER A 170 2.03 -4.72 12.58
C SER A 170 0.92 -5.51 11.90
N TYR A 171 -0.18 -5.73 12.60
CA TYR A 171 -1.30 -6.54 12.14
C TYR A 171 -2.61 -5.82 12.38
N VAL A 172 -3.49 -5.81 11.40
CA VAL A 172 -4.83 -5.22 11.45
C VAL A 172 -5.88 -6.32 11.27
N LEU A 173 -6.97 -6.24 11.99
CA LEU A 173 -8.09 -7.16 11.82
C LEU A 173 -8.70 -7.01 10.43
N GLY A 174 -9.13 -8.12 9.85
CA GLY A 174 -9.72 -8.10 8.52
C GLY A 174 -10.29 -9.44 8.09
N PHE A 175 -11.01 -9.40 7.00
CA PHE A 175 -11.51 -10.57 6.28
C PHE A 175 -11.53 -10.27 4.78
N SER A 176 -11.59 -11.31 3.95
CA SER A 176 -11.46 -11.15 2.50
C SER A 176 -12.61 -10.30 1.91
N HIS A 177 -13.82 -10.85 1.81
CA HIS A 177 -15.01 -10.18 1.28
C HIS A 177 -16.24 -10.61 2.09
N GLU A 178 -17.33 -9.83 2.04
CA GLU A 178 -18.58 -10.23 2.72
C GLU A 178 -19.21 -11.48 2.07
N TYR A 179 -19.06 -11.68 0.74
CA TYR A 179 -19.64 -12.82 0.03
C TYR A 179 -18.80 -14.11 0.11
N THR A 180 -17.54 -14.03 0.59
CA THR A 180 -16.68 -15.20 0.83
C THR A 180 -16.69 -15.68 2.27
N ASN A 181 -17.50 -15.06 3.11
CA ASN A 181 -17.63 -15.36 4.53
C ASN A 181 -19.09 -15.58 4.92
N SER A 182 -19.33 -16.53 5.82
CA SER A 182 -20.63 -16.63 6.49
C SER A 182 -20.87 -15.42 7.41
N LYS A 183 -22.15 -15.12 7.67
CA LYS A 183 -22.56 -14.07 8.59
C LYS A 183 -21.91 -14.23 9.95
N GLU A 184 -21.87 -15.47 10.44
CA GLU A 184 -21.31 -15.85 11.73
C GLU A 184 -19.82 -15.50 11.83
N LYS A 185 -19.02 -15.75 10.77
CA LYS A 185 -17.59 -15.37 10.75
C LYS A 185 -17.41 -13.86 10.74
N ILE A 186 -18.20 -13.12 9.95
CA ILE A 186 -18.16 -11.65 9.96
C ILE A 186 -18.49 -11.12 11.37
N GLN A 187 -19.49 -11.68 12.04
CA GLN A 187 -19.83 -11.33 13.42
C GLN A 187 -18.71 -11.66 14.42
N GLN A 188 -17.99 -12.76 14.22
CA GLN A 188 -16.82 -13.10 15.05
C GLN A 188 -15.68 -12.09 14.85
N VAL A 189 -15.41 -11.64 13.61
CA VAL A 189 -14.44 -10.56 13.35
C VAL A 189 -14.91 -9.24 13.98
N ALA A 190 -16.20 -8.89 13.89
CA ALA A 190 -16.78 -7.74 14.59
C ALA A 190 -16.59 -7.85 16.11
N ALA A 191 -16.78 -9.05 16.69
CA ALA A 191 -16.54 -9.28 18.12
C ALA A 191 -15.06 -9.07 18.51
N LEU A 192 -14.10 -9.47 17.65
CA LEU A 192 -12.68 -9.14 17.86
C LEU A 192 -12.43 -7.63 17.81
N SER A 193 -13.04 -6.92 16.85
CA SER A 193 -12.97 -5.45 16.77
C SER A 193 -13.46 -4.80 18.07
N HIS A 194 -14.57 -5.26 18.61
CA HIS A 194 -15.11 -4.79 19.89
C HIS A 194 -14.22 -5.13 21.08
N LYS A 195 -13.68 -6.37 21.12
CA LYS A 195 -12.78 -6.84 22.19
C LYS A 195 -11.49 -6.01 22.28
N TYR A 196 -10.88 -5.71 21.14
CA TYR A 196 -9.59 -5.00 21.07
C TYR A 196 -9.74 -3.50 20.78
N LYS A 197 -10.94 -3.00 20.51
CA LYS A 197 -11.20 -1.65 20.02
C LYS A 197 -10.34 -1.31 18.82
N ALA A 198 -10.28 -2.25 17.88
CA ALA A 198 -9.36 -2.22 16.74
C ALA A 198 -10.11 -2.10 15.42
N PRO A 199 -9.51 -1.41 14.43
CA PRO A 199 -10.10 -1.23 13.11
C PRO A 199 -10.15 -2.55 12.32
N VAL A 200 -11.12 -2.63 11.38
CA VAL A 200 -11.28 -3.78 10.46
C VAL A 200 -11.17 -3.30 9.01
N TYR A 201 -10.50 -4.09 8.17
CA TYR A 201 -10.40 -3.84 6.73
C TYR A 201 -10.89 -5.05 5.93
N THR A 202 -11.51 -4.79 4.76
CA THR A 202 -12.00 -5.82 3.83
C THR A 202 -12.11 -5.25 2.42
N HIS A 203 -12.15 -6.13 1.40
CA HIS A 203 -12.59 -5.72 0.05
C HIS A 203 -14.08 -5.41 0.11
N LEU A 204 -14.51 -4.36 -0.61
CA LEU A 204 -15.88 -3.90 -0.50
C LEU A 204 -16.33 -3.16 -1.75
N SER A 205 -17.51 -3.56 -2.25
CA SER A 205 -18.17 -2.90 -3.38
C SER A 205 -17.26 -2.77 -4.60
N GLU A 206 -16.44 -3.80 -4.87
CA GLU A 206 -15.52 -3.82 -6.00
C GLU A 206 -16.27 -3.99 -7.32
N THR A 207 -17.29 -4.87 -7.35
CA THR A 207 -18.05 -5.19 -8.57
C THR A 207 -19.54 -4.98 -8.37
N GLU A 208 -20.25 -4.72 -9.48
CA GLU A 208 -21.74 -4.68 -9.46
C GLU A 208 -22.34 -6.02 -9.02
N TYR A 209 -21.69 -7.14 -9.38
CA TYR A 209 -22.11 -8.46 -8.95
C TYR A 209 -22.13 -8.61 -7.43
N GLU A 210 -21.08 -8.17 -6.75
CA GLU A 210 -21.00 -8.16 -5.28
C GLU A 210 -22.15 -7.34 -4.68
N VAL A 211 -22.30 -6.08 -5.12
CA VAL A 211 -23.31 -5.17 -4.59
C VAL A 211 -24.72 -5.73 -4.79
N ASN A 212 -25.03 -6.24 -5.99
CA ASN A 212 -26.35 -6.80 -6.30
C ASN A 212 -26.62 -8.09 -5.50
N THR A 213 -25.62 -8.97 -5.39
CA THR A 213 -25.72 -10.22 -4.61
C THR A 213 -25.97 -9.94 -3.13
N CYS A 214 -25.28 -8.95 -2.54
CA CYS A 214 -25.50 -8.55 -1.17
C CYS A 214 -26.92 -8.01 -0.96
N LYS A 215 -27.38 -7.14 -1.85
CA LYS A 215 -28.74 -6.58 -1.81
C LYS A 215 -29.83 -7.64 -1.95
N GLU A 216 -29.65 -8.60 -2.84
CA GLU A 216 -30.59 -9.71 -3.01
C GLU A 216 -30.70 -10.59 -1.77
N LYS A 217 -29.58 -10.83 -1.08
CA LYS A 217 -29.54 -11.69 0.11
C LYS A 217 -29.98 -10.99 1.40
N THR A 218 -29.65 -9.72 1.54
CA THR A 218 -29.77 -9.01 2.84
C THR A 218 -30.75 -7.84 2.78
N GLY A 219 -31.10 -7.34 1.60
CA GLY A 219 -31.85 -6.10 1.42
C GLY A 219 -30.99 -4.82 1.58
N LEU A 220 -29.69 -4.95 1.88
CA LEU A 220 -28.76 -3.87 2.19
C LEU A 220 -27.63 -3.80 1.19
N SER A 221 -27.00 -2.62 1.05
CA SER A 221 -25.69 -2.55 0.38
C SER A 221 -24.61 -3.26 1.21
N PRO A 222 -23.46 -3.64 0.62
CA PRO A 222 -22.36 -4.22 1.39
C PRO A 222 -21.91 -3.33 2.55
N VAL A 223 -21.89 -2.02 2.36
CA VAL A 223 -21.54 -1.04 3.41
C VAL A 223 -22.57 -1.04 4.56
N GLU A 224 -23.85 -0.93 4.21
CA GLU A 224 -24.96 -0.96 5.20
C GLU A 224 -24.94 -2.27 5.99
N TYR A 225 -24.76 -3.39 5.29
CA TYR A 225 -24.71 -4.73 5.90
C TYR A 225 -23.56 -4.86 6.91
N LEU A 226 -22.36 -4.43 6.56
CA LEU A 226 -21.22 -4.50 7.48
C LEU A 226 -21.34 -3.52 8.64
N CYS A 227 -21.94 -2.35 8.41
CA CYS A 227 -22.27 -1.39 9.48
C CYS A 227 -23.29 -1.99 10.45
N ASP A 228 -24.35 -2.65 9.95
CA ASP A 228 -25.40 -3.29 10.75
C ASP A 228 -24.85 -4.44 11.61
N LEU A 229 -23.84 -5.14 11.11
CA LEU A 229 -23.11 -6.19 11.86
C LEU A 229 -22.09 -5.65 12.88
N GLY A 230 -21.90 -4.33 12.99
CA GLY A 230 -20.97 -3.70 13.93
C GLY A 230 -19.49 -3.81 13.54
N VAL A 231 -19.18 -4.19 12.30
CA VAL A 231 -17.80 -4.38 11.81
C VAL A 231 -16.98 -3.10 11.94
N TYR A 232 -17.61 -1.94 11.70
CA TYR A 232 -16.94 -0.65 11.64
C TYR A 232 -17.13 0.24 12.88
N ASP A 233 -17.54 -0.31 14.00
CA ASP A 233 -17.79 0.47 15.23
C ASP A 233 -16.52 1.04 15.85
N TYR A 234 -15.37 0.45 15.54
CA TYR A 234 -14.04 0.95 15.96
C TYR A 234 -13.21 1.43 14.78
N GLY A 235 -13.85 1.83 13.67
CA GLY A 235 -13.20 2.34 12.48
C GLY A 235 -12.65 1.25 11.58
N GLY A 236 -11.74 1.63 10.70
CA GLY A 236 -11.17 0.74 9.69
C GLY A 236 -11.28 1.31 8.29
N GLY A 237 -11.53 0.46 7.32
CA GLY A 237 -11.67 0.88 5.94
C GLY A 237 -11.97 -0.26 4.98
N ALA A 238 -11.97 0.08 3.70
CA ALA A 238 -12.24 -0.88 2.67
C ALA A 238 -11.38 -0.66 1.43
N PHE A 239 -11.13 -1.77 0.71
CA PHE A 239 -10.39 -1.77 -0.54
C PHE A 239 -11.35 -1.67 -1.72
N HIS A 240 -10.88 -1.08 -2.81
CA HIS A 240 -11.58 -0.82 -4.09
C HIS A 240 -12.68 0.25 -4.01
N CYS A 241 -13.80 0.01 -3.36
CA CYS A 241 -14.92 0.94 -3.21
C CYS A 241 -15.39 1.56 -4.55
N VAL A 242 -15.55 0.73 -5.59
CA VAL A 242 -15.88 1.16 -6.95
C VAL A 242 -17.36 1.52 -7.09
N HIS A 243 -18.24 0.64 -6.56
CA HIS A 243 -19.70 0.72 -6.72
C HIS A 243 -20.36 1.21 -5.42
N MET A 244 -19.96 2.42 -4.97
CA MET A 244 -20.49 3.08 -3.79
C MET A 244 -21.67 3.98 -4.15
N SER A 245 -22.78 3.85 -3.42
CA SER A 245 -23.90 4.80 -3.47
C SER A 245 -23.55 6.08 -2.70
N GLU A 246 -24.34 7.15 -2.89
CA GLU A 246 -24.20 8.38 -2.09
C GLU A 246 -24.37 8.10 -0.60
N HIS A 247 -25.31 7.23 -0.23
CA HIS A 247 -25.55 6.81 1.16
C HIS A 247 -24.36 6.03 1.74
N ASP A 248 -23.75 5.12 0.96
CA ASP A 248 -22.55 4.40 1.39
C ASP A 248 -21.40 5.36 1.69
N LEU A 249 -21.21 6.37 0.84
CA LEU A 249 -20.19 7.41 1.06
C LEU A 249 -20.48 8.26 2.30
N ASP A 250 -21.75 8.55 2.59
CA ASP A 250 -22.15 9.27 3.79
C ASP A 250 -21.89 8.45 5.07
N LEU A 251 -22.13 7.13 5.05
CA LEU A 251 -21.77 6.21 6.12
C LEU A 251 -20.24 6.15 6.35
N PHE A 252 -19.44 6.10 5.27
CA PHE A 252 -17.97 6.14 5.37
C PHE A 252 -17.47 7.42 6.04
N LYS A 253 -18.07 8.58 5.68
CA LYS A 253 -17.77 9.86 6.32
C LYS A 253 -18.16 9.86 7.79
N GLU A 254 -19.37 9.41 8.13
CA GLU A 254 -19.90 9.40 9.50
C GLU A 254 -19.04 8.53 10.43
N LYS A 255 -18.68 7.32 9.97
CA LYS A 255 -17.87 6.37 10.73
C LYS A 255 -16.36 6.61 10.61
N HIS A 256 -15.94 7.69 9.94
CA HIS A 256 -14.52 8.03 9.72
C HIS A 256 -13.69 6.91 9.10
N LEU A 257 -14.27 6.16 8.16
CA LEU A 257 -13.60 5.04 7.49
C LEU A 257 -12.63 5.50 6.43
N ASN A 258 -11.63 4.67 6.16
CA ASN A 258 -10.64 4.88 5.12
C ASN A 258 -11.03 4.13 3.84
N ILE A 259 -10.71 4.70 2.70
CA ILE A 259 -10.83 4.02 1.40
C ILE A 259 -9.44 3.80 0.83
N VAL A 260 -9.17 2.59 0.35
CA VAL A 260 -7.97 2.29 -0.42
C VAL A 260 -8.40 1.97 -1.84
N THR A 261 -8.11 2.84 -2.78
CA THR A 261 -8.42 2.61 -4.19
C THR A 261 -7.24 1.98 -4.92
N ASN A 262 -7.55 1.05 -5.84
CA ASN A 262 -6.58 0.25 -6.60
C ASN A 262 -6.82 0.46 -8.10
N PRO A 263 -6.53 1.64 -8.65
CA PRO A 263 -7.01 2.05 -9.97
C PRO A 263 -6.55 1.13 -11.11
N ALA A 264 -5.32 0.61 -11.08
CA ALA A 264 -4.85 -0.29 -12.13
C ALA A 264 -5.54 -1.66 -12.10
N SER A 265 -5.73 -2.24 -10.92
CA SER A 265 -6.47 -3.49 -10.74
C SER A 265 -7.94 -3.34 -11.15
N ASN A 266 -8.60 -2.29 -10.65
CA ASN A 266 -9.99 -1.99 -11.01
C ASN A 266 -10.18 -1.86 -12.53
N LEU A 267 -9.22 -1.25 -13.21
CA LEU A 267 -9.23 -1.09 -14.66
C LEU A 267 -8.98 -2.41 -15.38
N LYS A 268 -7.95 -3.16 -14.97
CA LYS A 268 -7.56 -4.43 -15.61
C LYS A 268 -8.63 -5.50 -15.47
N LEU A 269 -9.28 -5.60 -14.31
CA LEU A 269 -10.36 -6.56 -14.04
C LEU A 269 -11.73 -6.06 -14.51
N ALA A 270 -11.78 -4.86 -15.13
CA ALA A 270 -13.01 -4.21 -15.56
C ALA A 270 -14.04 -4.03 -14.42
N SER A 271 -13.58 -3.90 -13.18
CA SER A 271 -14.44 -3.66 -12.02
C SER A 271 -15.11 -2.28 -12.09
N GLY A 272 -14.45 -1.29 -12.70
CA GLY A 272 -14.99 0.04 -12.91
C GLY A 272 -14.06 1.17 -12.42
N ILE A 273 -14.59 2.38 -12.32
CA ILE A 273 -13.86 3.57 -11.86
C ILE A 273 -14.49 4.03 -10.54
N ALA A 274 -13.71 4.03 -9.45
CA ALA A 274 -14.15 4.51 -8.15
C ALA A 274 -14.55 6.01 -8.18
N PRO A 275 -15.54 6.46 -7.40
CA PRO A 275 -16.04 7.83 -7.43
C PRO A 275 -15.16 8.77 -6.55
N ILE A 276 -13.85 8.84 -6.87
CA ILE A 276 -12.82 9.54 -6.07
C ILE A 276 -13.18 11.00 -5.77
N GLN A 277 -13.74 11.71 -6.76
CA GLN A 277 -14.12 13.12 -6.57
C GLN A 277 -15.23 13.28 -5.51
N ALA A 278 -16.24 12.41 -5.53
CA ALA A 278 -17.33 12.40 -4.53
C ALA A 278 -16.82 12.04 -3.13
N MET A 279 -15.84 11.13 -3.04
CA MET A 279 -15.16 10.76 -1.80
C MET A 279 -14.38 11.94 -1.21
N LEU A 280 -13.60 12.65 -2.03
CA LEU A 280 -12.84 13.84 -1.62
C LEU A 280 -13.76 14.99 -1.15
N GLN A 281 -14.87 15.22 -1.85
CA GLN A 281 -15.84 16.23 -1.46
C GLN A 281 -16.41 15.97 -0.05
N ARG A 282 -16.50 14.70 0.34
CA ARG A 282 -16.91 14.28 1.70
C ARG A 282 -15.78 14.30 2.72
N LYS A 283 -14.55 14.60 2.28
CA LYS A 283 -13.33 14.57 3.11
C LYS A 283 -13.04 13.18 3.69
N ILE A 284 -13.41 12.12 2.97
CA ILE A 284 -13.05 10.76 3.31
C ILE A 284 -11.54 10.61 3.10
N ASN A 285 -10.84 9.91 4.00
CA ASN A 285 -9.43 9.61 3.85
C ASN A 285 -9.24 8.55 2.75
N ILE A 286 -8.61 8.93 1.65
CA ILE A 286 -8.38 8.05 0.49
C ILE A 286 -6.89 7.74 0.41
N CYS A 287 -6.57 6.46 0.26
CA CYS A 287 -5.21 5.92 0.10
C CYS A 287 -5.09 5.24 -1.26
N LEU A 288 -3.86 5.07 -1.75
CA LEU A 288 -3.56 4.27 -2.93
C LEU A 288 -3.02 2.91 -2.55
N GLY A 289 -3.50 1.88 -3.23
CA GLY A 289 -2.95 0.53 -3.22
C GLY A 289 -2.69 0.04 -4.63
N THR A 290 -1.76 -0.89 -4.77
CA THR A 290 -1.50 -1.54 -6.07
C THR A 290 -2.39 -2.74 -6.30
N ASP A 291 -3.01 -3.28 -5.25
CA ASP A 291 -3.54 -4.64 -5.27
C ASP A 291 -2.46 -5.69 -5.56
N GLY A 292 -2.81 -6.94 -5.82
CA GLY A 292 -1.87 -8.01 -6.09
C GLY A 292 -1.21 -7.93 -7.47
N PRO A 293 0.02 -8.46 -7.62
CA PRO A 293 0.69 -8.53 -8.93
C PRO A 293 0.01 -9.51 -9.91
N ALA A 294 -0.96 -10.28 -9.47
CA ALA A 294 -1.83 -11.09 -10.33
C ALA A 294 -2.91 -10.24 -11.01
N SER A 295 -3.53 -9.29 -10.29
CA SER A 295 -4.61 -8.43 -10.80
C SER A 295 -4.10 -7.15 -11.47
N ASN A 296 -2.90 -6.66 -11.07
CA ASN A 296 -2.29 -5.43 -11.57
C ASN A 296 -1.08 -5.67 -12.49
N ASN A 297 -0.30 -6.72 -12.27
CA ASN A 297 1.01 -7.05 -12.82
C ASN A 297 2.16 -6.15 -12.31
N CYS A 298 1.93 -4.89 -11.92
CA CYS A 298 2.96 -3.96 -11.49
C CYS A 298 2.73 -3.50 -10.05
N LEU A 299 3.77 -3.53 -9.23
CA LEU A 299 3.77 -2.94 -7.90
C LEU A 299 4.41 -1.54 -8.00
N ASP A 300 3.72 -0.62 -8.70
CA ASP A 300 4.26 0.68 -9.13
C ASP A 300 3.32 1.83 -8.74
N MET A 301 3.71 2.58 -7.70
CA MET A 301 2.93 3.70 -7.18
C MET A 301 2.80 4.86 -8.18
N PHE A 302 3.78 5.08 -9.07
CA PHE A 302 3.66 6.14 -10.08
C PHE A 302 2.53 5.84 -11.07
N ARG A 303 2.37 4.58 -11.45
CA ARG A 303 1.26 4.13 -12.29
C ARG A 303 -0.08 4.35 -11.61
N GLU A 304 -0.21 3.99 -10.33
CA GLU A 304 -1.43 4.21 -9.55
C GLU A 304 -1.76 5.70 -9.40
N MET A 305 -0.75 6.53 -9.13
CA MET A 305 -0.93 7.98 -9.03
C MET A 305 -1.46 8.59 -10.32
N PHE A 306 -0.91 8.21 -11.48
CA PHE A 306 -1.40 8.71 -12.77
C PHE A 306 -2.83 8.23 -13.05
N LEU A 307 -3.11 6.95 -12.81
CA LEU A 307 -4.41 6.36 -13.11
C LEU A 307 -5.52 6.93 -12.22
N VAL A 308 -5.31 7.11 -10.93
CA VAL A 308 -6.35 7.63 -10.04
C VAL A 308 -6.84 9.02 -10.47
N THR A 309 -5.93 9.92 -10.81
CA THR A 309 -6.32 11.27 -11.29
C THR A 309 -6.88 11.24 -12.70
N GLY A 310 -6.27 10.49 -13.63
CA GLY A 310 -6.71 10.40 -15.02
C GLY A 310 -8.11 9.82 -15.16
N LEU A 311 -8.37 8.71 -14.47
CA LEU A 311 -9.68 8.06 -14.48
C LEU A 311 -10.76 8.91 -13.79
N ALA A 312 -10.42 9.60 -12.68
CA ALA A 312 -11.34 10.50 -12.02
C ALA A 312 -11.72 11.70 -12.92
N LYS A 313 -10.75 12.30 -13.62
CA LYS A 313 -11.00 13.37 -14.61
C LYS A 313 -11.93 12.90 -15.72
N TYR A 314 -11.67 11.72 -16.27
CA TYR A 314 -12.52 11.12 -17.29
C TYR A 314 -13.95 10.87 -16.79
N LYS A 315 -14.09 10.24 -15.62
CA LYS A 315 -15.41 9.91 -15.02
C LYS A 315 -16.25 11.15 -14.75
N ASN A 316 -15.62 12.26 -14.34
CA ASN A 316 -16.33 13.51 -14.03
C ASN A 316 -16.44 14.47 -15.21
N CYS A 317 -15.88 14.16 -16.39
CA CYS A 317 -15.75 15.08 -17.52
C CYS A 317 -15.15 16.44 -17.12
N ASP A 318 -14.22 16.44 -16.15
CA ASP A 318 -13.61 17.63 -15.57
C ASP A 318 -12.10 17.43 -15.41
N ALA A 319 -11.31 18.15 -16.19
CA ALA A 319 -9.85 18.09 -16.12
C ALA A 319 -9.26 18.65 -14.81
N SER A 320 -10.04 19.35 -14.00
CA SER A 320 -9.64 19.86 -12.69
C SER A 320 -9.92 18.87 -11.53
N ALA A 321 -10.69 17.81 -11.76
CA ALA A 321 -10.99 16.82 -10.74
C ALA A 321 -9.71 16.12 -10.27
N VAL A 322 -9.60 15.89 -8.95
CA VAL A 322 -8.51 15.16 -8.28
C VAL A 322 -7.12 15.67 -8.71
N ASP A 323 -6.67 16.74 -8.09
CA ASP A 323 -5.38 17.35 -8.41
C ASP A 323 -4.17 16.54 -7.89
N ALA A 324 -2.98 16.85 -8.40
CA ALA A 324 -1.75 16.12 -8.08
C ALA A 324 -1.36 16.17 -6.59
N TYR A 325 -1.72 17.21 -5.87
CA TYR A 325 -1.39 17.33 -4.45
C TYR A 325 -2.23 16.36 -3.60
N GLU A 326 -3.53 16.22 -3.92
CA GLU A 326 -4.37 15.20 -3.28
C GLU A 326 -3.84 13.79 -3.59
N VAL A 327 -3.40 13.52 -4.83
CA VAL A 327 -2.81 12.23 -5.22
C VAL A 327 -1.54 11.93 -4.43
N LEU A 328 -0.65 12.90 -4.23
CA LEU A 328 0.55 12.70 -3.41
C LEU A 328 0.21 12.39 -1.94
N LYS A 329 -0.83 13.03 -1.39
CA LYS A 329 -1.32 12.66 -0.05
C LYS A 329 -1.83 11.21 -0.01
N MET A 330 -2.59 10.78 -1.02
CA MET A 330 -3.08 9.40 -1.11
C MET A 330 -1.93 8.39 -1.11
N ALA A 331 -0.83 8.72 -1.77
CA ALA A 331 0.35 7.86 -1.87
C ALA A 331 1.28 7.91 -0.63
N THR A 332 1.08 8.83 0.32
CA THR A 332 1.99 9.06 1.45
C THR A 332 1.25 9.23 2.78
N VAL A 333 0.84 10.46 3.10
CA VAL A 333 0.28 10.88 4.40
C VAL A 333 -0.99 10.10 4.75
N ASN A 334 -1.86 9.91 3.77
CA ASN A 334 -3.16 9.28 4.00
C ASN A 334 -2.99 7.79 4.33
N GLY A 335 -2.09 7.08 3.64
CA GLY A 335 -1.74 5.70 3.96
C GLY A 335 -1.13 5.56 5.35
N ALA A 336 -0.19 6.46 5.71
CA ALA A 336 0.38 6.48 7.06
C ALA A 336 -0.68 6.67 8.14
N LYS A 337 -1.63 7.59 7.91
CA LYS A 337 -2.76 7.84 8.83
C LYS A 337 -3.67 6.62 8.94
N ALA A 338 -4.06 6.02 7.82
CA ALA A 338 -4.98 4.88 7.78
C ALA A 338 -4.41 3.65 8.51
N LEU A 339 -3.08 3.45 8.43
CA LEU A 339 -2.36 2.32 9.01
C LEU A 339 -1.68 2.63 10.35
N ASN A 340 -1.92 3.83 10.90
CA ASN A 340 -1.30 4.30 12.15
C ASN A 340 0.23 4.19 12.16
N LEU A 341 0.88 4.51 11.03
CA LEU A 341 2.33 4.48 10.90
C LEU A 341 2.97 5.81 11.29
N ASN A 342 4.09 5.76 12.01
CA ASN A 342 4.83 6.96 12.39
C ASN A 342 5.75 7.45 11.26
N CYS A 343 5.25 7.54 10.03
CA CYS A 343 5.95 8.00 8.82
C CYS A 343 5.00 8.81 7.91
N GLY A 344 5.29 8.93 6.62
CA GLY A 344 4.46 9.62 5.63
C GLY A 344 4.67 11.13 5.57
N VAL A 345 5.44 11.70 6.50
CA VAL A 345 5.93 13.09 6.48
C VAL A 345 7.39 13.13 6.88
N LEU A 346 8.17 14.10 6.34
CA LEU A 346 9.52 14.37 6.86
C LEU A 346 9.43 15.38 8.00
N GLU A 347 9.59 14.88 9.22
CA GLU A 347 9.56 15.67 10.46
C GLU A 347 10.42 15.01 11.54
N ALA A 348 11.05 15.81 12.39
CA ALA A 348 11.83 15.29 13.51
C ALA A 348 10.96 14.41 14.44
N GLY A 349 11.48 13.23 14.82
CA GLY A 349 10.78 12.22 15.61
C GLY A 349 10.02 11.18 14.80
N LYS A 350 9.80 11.41 13.50
CA LYS A 350 9.20 10.41 12.59
C LYS A 350 10.20 9.32 12.21
N SER A 351 9.70 8.18 11.80
CA SER A 351 10.53 7.11 11.23
C SER A 351 11.16 7.58 9.93
N ALA A 352 12.41 7.23 9.73
CA ALA A 352 13.16 7.57 8.53
C ALA A 352 12.80 6.62 7.38
N ASP A 353 11.60 6.80 6.86
CA ASP A 353 11.06 6.16 5.66
C ASP A 353 10.97 7.24 4.58
N LEU A 354 11.95 7.29 3.69
CA LEU A 354 12.10 8.36 2.70
C LEU A 354 12.65 7.85 1.37
N ILE A 355 12.43 8.64 0.33
CA ILE A 355 12.95 8.38 -1.02
C ILE A 355 13.67 9.61 -1.58
N ILE A 356 14.60 9.36 -2.50
CA ILE A 356 15.22 10.37 -3.34
C ILE A 356 14.76 10.12 -4.77
N LEU A 357 14.18 11.15 -5.40
CA LEU A 357 13.73 11.13 -6.79
C LEU A 357 14.67 11.97 -7.66
N ASP A 358 15.18 11.36 -8.73
CA ASP A 358 16.02 12.03 -9.73
C ASP A 358 15.19 13.01 -10.55
N LEU A 359 15.50 14.27 -10.40
CA LEU A 359 14.89 15.36 -11.18
C LEU A 359 15.68 15.70 -12.46
N HIS A 360 16.85 15.08 -12.68
CA HIS A 360 17.69 15.33 -13.86
C HIS A 360 17.36 14.44 -15.06
N GLN A 361 16.32 13.62 -14.94
CA GLN A 361 15.79 12.80 -16.03
C GLN A 361 14.94 13.66 -16.99
N PRO A 362 14.91 13.34 -18.32
CA PRO A 362 14.14 14.10 -19.30
C PRO A 362 12.65 14.24 -18.99
N ASN A 363 12.02 13.20 -18.42
CA ASN A 363 10.60 13.21 -18.04
C ASN A 363 10.28 14.16 -16.87
N MET A 364 11.29 14.58 -16.09
CA MET A 364 11.14 15.51 -14.97
C MET A 364 11.47 16.97 -15.37
N GLN A 365 11.85 17.22 -16.63
CA GLN A 365 12.19 18.54 -17.14
C GLN A 365 11.09 19.07 -18.07
N PRO A 366 10.87 20.41 -18.11
CA PRO A 366 11.43 21.43 -17.22
C PRO A 366 10.82 21.40 -15.80
N ILE A 367 11.56 21.93 -14.82
CA ILE A 367 11.10 21.98 -13.43
C ILE A 367 10.24 23.24 -13.20
N HIS A 368 8.94 23.14 -13.50
CA HIS A 368 7.96 24.18 -13.15
C HIS A 368 7.20 23.86 -11.87
N ASN A 369 6.74 22.61 -11.75
CA ASN A 369 6.02 22.11 -10.58
C ASN A 369 6.38 20.66 -10.33
N ILE A 370 7.23 20.42 -9.34
CA ILE A 370 7.77 19.09 -9.03
C ILE A 370 6.66 18.13 -8.62
N ALA A 371 5.69 18.56 -7.81
CA ALA A 371 4.58 17.71 -7.38
C ALA A 371 3.74 17.20 -8.56
N LYS A 372 3.47 18.08 -9.53
CA LYS A 372 2.77 17.67 -10.75
C LYS A 372 3.63 16.79 -11.64
N ASN A 373 4.94 17.06 -11.74
CA ASN A 373 5.84 16.19 -12.50
C ASN A 373 5.88 14.78 -11.93
N ILE A 374 5.91 14.61 -10.60
CA ILE A 374 5.89 13.29 -9.96
C ILE A 374 4.64 12.50 -10.38
N VAL A 375 3.46 13.13 -10.32
CA VAL A 375 2.19 12.44 -10.59
C VAL A 375 1.94 12.19 -12.07
N TYR A 376 2.28 13.14 -12.93
CA TYR A 376 1.91 13.06 -14.36
C TYR A 376 3.03 12.57 -15.27
N SER A 377 4.28 12.76 -14.88
CA SER A 377 5.45 12.44 -15.72
C SER A 377 6.44 11.50 -15.05
N GLY A 378 6.37 11.36 -13.71
CA GLY A 378 7.25 10.51 -12.95
C GLY A 378 7.07 9.02 -13.24
N SER A 379 8.11 8.25 -13.00
CA SER A 379 8.11 6.80 -13.12
C SER A 379 9.08 6.19 -12.10
N LYS A 380 9.02 4.88 -11.90
CA LYS A 380 9.96 4.20 -10.99
C LYS A 380 11.44 4.38 -11.39
N SER A 381 11.75 4.70 -12.65
CA SER A 381 13.12 5.02 -13.07
C SER A 381 13.68 6.31 -12.45
N ASN A 382 12.82 7.15 -11.87
CA ASN A 382 13.24 8.34 -11.14
C ASN A 382 13.66 8.05 -9.69
N VAL A 383 13.40 6.84 -9.17
CA VAL A 383 13.78 6.48 -7.78
C VAL A 383 15.27 6.21 -7.72
N LYS A 384 16.02 7.08 -7.05
CA LYS A 384 17.46 6.92 -6.80
C LYS A 384 17.77 6.21 -5.50
N CYS A 385 16.96 6.44 -4.47
CA CYS A 385 17.20 5.86 -3.16
C CYS A 385 15.86 5.59 -2.47
N THR A 386 15.79 4.44 -1.80
CA THR A 386 14.69 4.08 -0.91
C THR A 386 15.26 3.67 0.46
N MET A 387 14.91 4.46 1.48
CA MET A 387 15.28 4.21 2.87
C MET A 387 14.04 3.77 3.66
N VAL A 388 14.15 2.66 4.37
CA VAL A 388 13.12 2.13 5.27
C VAL A 388 13.67 2.04 6.67
N ASN A 389 12.99 2.65 7.63
CA ASN A 389 13.37 2.64 9.04
C ASN A 389 14.86 2.99 9.27
N GLY A 390 15.34 4.04 8.55
CA GLY A 390 16.71 4.54 8.63
C GLY A 390 17.77 3.70 7.91
N LYS A 391 17.37 2.67 7.17
CA LYS A 391 18.27 1.82 6.37
C LYS A 391 18.04 2.05 4.90
N ILE A 392 19.07 2.43 4.16
CA ILE A 392 19.02 2.47 2.70
C ILE A 392 18.98 1.01 2.21
N LEU A 393 17.87 0.62 1.58
CA LEU A 393 17.66 -0.72 1.03
C LEU A 393 17.83 -0.77 -0.48
N TYR A 394 17.72 0.39 -1.14
CA TYR A 394 17.95 0.55 -2.57
C TYR A 394 18.62 1.90 -2.83
N GLU A 395 19.67 1.93 -3.65
CA GLU A 395 20.39 3.14 -4.03
C GLU A 395 21.04 2.96 -5.39
N ASP A 396 20.78 3.86 -6.34
CA ASP A 396 21.39 3.92 -7.68
C ASP A 396 21.44 2.55 -8.41
N GLY A 397 20.33 1.80 -8.40
CA GLY A 397 20.22 0.51 -9.06
C GLY A 397 20.69 -0.69 -8.23
N HIS A 398 21.21 -0.47 -7.02
CA HIS A 398 21.75 -1.53 -6.17
C HIS A 398 20.84 -1.79 -4.96
N PHE A 399 20.60 -3.05 -4.66
CA PHE A 399 19.87 -3.49 -3.49
C PHE A 399 20.80 -3.80 -2.32
N HIS A 400 20.44 -3.32 -1.11
CA HIS A 400 21.18 -3.56 0.13
C HIS A 400 20.35 -4.44 1.09
N VAL A 401 19.93 -5.60 0.62
CA VAL A 401 18.98 -6.50 1.29
C VAL A 401 19.60 -7.76 1.88
N GLY A 402 20.93 -7.90 1.78
CA GLY A 402 21.70 -8.95 2.46
C GLY A 402 21.74 -10.32 1.76
N PHE A 403 21.35 -10.40 0.48
CA PHE A 403 21.46 -11.61 -0.34
C PHE A 403 21.64 -11.23 -1.82
N GLU A 404 22.06 -12.24 -2.63
CA GLU A 404 22.26 -12.07 -4.06
C GLU A 404 20.93 -12.10 -4.83
N ILE A 405 20.67 -11.08 -5.64
CA ILE A 405 19.38 -10.89 -6.33
C ILE A 405 19.14 -11.99 -7.37
N GLU A 406 20.14 -12.35 -8.15
CA GLU A 406 20.04 -13.41 -9.16
C GLU A 406 19.67 -14.76 -8.51
N ALA A 407 20.24 -15.07 -7.35
CA ALA A 407 19.90 -16.28 -6.61
C ALA A 407 18.42 -16.29 -6.16
N LEU A 408 17.85 -15.12 -5.82
CA LEU A 408 16.42 -15.00 -5.54
C LEU A 408 15.58 -15.25 -6.80
N TYR A 409 15.97 -14.68 -7.93
CA TYR A 409 15.24 -14.87 -9.21
C TYR A 409 15.24 -16.34 -9.63
N ASP A 410 16.38 -17.03 -9.52
CA ASP A 410 16.48 -18.45 -9.81
C ASP A 410 15.58 -19.30 -8.90
N GLU A 411 15.55 -18.97 -7.61
CA GLU A 411 14.72 -19.69 -6.65
C GLU A 411 13.22 -19.46 -6.89
N VAL A 412 12.83 -18.23 -7.20
CA VAL A 412 11.46 -17.89 -7.58
C VAL A 412 11.04 -18.67 -8.85
N GLN A 413 11.89 -18.68 -9.88
CA GLN A 413 11.60 -19.37 -11.13
C GLN A 413 11.42 -20.90 -10.93
N LYS A 414 12.27 -21.54 -10.14
CA LYS A 414 12.14 -22.97 -9.79
C LYS A 414 10.79 -23.28 -9.11
N ARG A 415 10.36 -22.40 -8.20
CA ARG A 415 9.09 -22.54 -7.49
C ARG A 415 7.91 -22.38 -8.43
N VAL A 416 7.93 -21.38 -9.31
CA VAL A 416 6.91 -21.21 -10.35
C VAL A 416 6.81 -22.46 -11.22
N GLU A 417 7.95 -23.00 -11.73
CA GLU A 417 7.93 -24.22 -12.54
C GLU A 417 7.35 -25.43 -11.82
N ARG A 418 7.59 -25.57 -10.51
CA ARG A 418 6.98 -26.62 -9.70
C ARG A 418 5.47 -26.46 -9.58
N LEU A 419 5.00 -25.22 -9.35
CA LEU A 419 3.58 -24.93 -9.18
C LEU A 419 2.76 -25.11 -10.46
N MET A 420 3.39 -24.92 -11.63
CA MET A 420 2.74 -25.05 -12.96
C MET A 420 2.68 -26.49 -13.49
N ARG A 421 3.36 -27.44 -12.84
CA ARG A 421 3.22 -28.88 -13.09
C ARG A 421 2.01 -29.47 -12.39
#